data_3c30c604103567b558c1b8d0c80ed257
#
_entry.id   3c30c604103567b558c1b8d0c80ed257
#
_cell.length_a   1.000
_cell.length_b   1.000
_cell.length_c   1.000
_cell.angle_alpha   90.00
_cell.angle_beta   90.00
_cell.angle_gamma   90.00
#
_symmetry.space_group_name_H-M   'P 1'
#
loop_
_entity.id
_entity.type
_entity.pdbx_description
1 polymer ?
#
loop_
_entity_poly.entity_id
_entity_poly.type
_entity_poly.pdbx_seq_one_letter_code
_entity_poly.pdbx_strand_id
1 'polypeptide(L)'
;MNKTIFHAFSLLLFTFSVLFCGCRREDIREMTVTMPSLTEAQKATVVAALAKYSGVRKDSYVWDMQAKTLTLKYDSMQIAQANIRYAIDEKGVKVAFPEKTDDRAGH
;
A
#
# COMPACT_ATOMS: atom_id res chain seq x y z
N MET A 1 9.50 38.15 31.89
CA MET A 1 8.82 38.64 30.70
C MET A 1 9.15 37.84 29.48
N ASN A 2 10.42 37.71 29.19
CA ASN A 2 10.84 36.97 28.00
C ASN A 2 10.41 35.51 28.02
N LYS A 3 10.34 34.93 29.19
CA LYS A 3 9.93 33.51 29.29
C LYS A 3 8.49 33.30 28.84
N THR A 4 7.62 34.22 29.17
CA THR A 4 6.21 34.10 28.79
C THR A 4 6.04 34.19 27.29
N ILE A 5 6.75 35.11 26.67
CA ILE A 5 6.69 35.25 25.20
C ILE A 5 7.25 34.01 24.53
N PHE A 6 8.32 33.46 25.08
CA PHE A 6 8.94 32.28 24.52
C PHE A 6 8.02 31.09 24.54
N HIS A 7 7.30 30.91 25.65
CA HIS A 7 6.36 29.82 25.77
C HIS A 7 5.20 29.95 24.78
N ALA A 8 4.69 31.15 24.64
CA ALA A 8 3.60 31.38 23.69
C ALA A 8 4.02 31.05 22.25
N PHE A 9 5.23 31.43 21.90
CA PHE A 9 5.76 31.15 20.56
C PHE A 9 5.92 29.65 20.34
N SER A 10 6.41 28.95 21.34
CA SER A 10 6.59 27.50 21.24
C SER A 10 5.27 26.78 21.07
N LEU A 11 4.24 27.20 21.79
CA LEU A 11 2.92 26.60 21.66
C LEU A 11 2.34 26.83 20.28
N LEU A 12 2.55 28.02 19.75
CA LEU A 12 2.04 28.34 18.41
C LEU A 12 2.67 27.43 17.36
N LEU A 13 3.97 27.23 17.45
CA LEU A 13 4.67 26.37 16.51
C LEU A 13 4.18 24.92 16.59
N PHE A 14 3.96 24.45 17.79
CA PHE A 14 3.48 23.10 17.99
C PHE A 14 2.11 22.90 17.35
N THR A 15 1.21 23.86 17.58
CA THR A 15 -0.14 23.80 17.02
C THR A 15 -0.09 23.79 15.50
N PHE A 16 0.77 24.59 14.93
CA PHE A 16 0.91 24.64 13.46
C PHE A 16 1.37 23.31 12.91
N SER A 17 2.31 22.66 13.59
CA SER A 17 2.81 21.35 13.13
C SER A 17 1.71 20.31 13.13
N VAL A 18 0.88 20.30 14.15
CA VAL A 18 -0.23 19.36 14.23
C VAL A 18 -1.21 19.56 13.09
N LEU A 19 -1.54 20.81 12.80
CA LEU A 19 -2.44 21.10 11.70
C LEU A 19 -1.86 20.69 10.36
N PHE A 20 -0.56 20.90 10.18
CA PHE A 20 0.09 20.52 8.94
C PHE A 20 0.05 19.03 8.74
N CYS A 21 0.30 18.25 9.78
CA CYS A 21 0.22 16.81 9.69
C CYS A 21 -1.19 16.33 9.38
N GLY A 22 -2.20 17.03 9.87
CA GLY A 22 -3.59 16.68 9.61
C GLY A 22 -4.02 16.87 8.17
N CYS A 23 -3.24 17.58 7.37
CA CYS A 23 -3.56 17.78 5.96
C CYS A 23 -3.18 16.62 5.07
N ARG A 24 -2.41 15.68 5.59
CA ARG A 24 -2.00 14.52 4.80
C ARG A 24 -3.17 13.60 4.56
N ARG A 25 -3.25 13.12 3.33
CA ARG A 25 -4.31 12.20 2.95
C ARG A 25 -3.71 10.86 2.55
N GLU A 26 -4.28 9.83 3.11
CA GLU A 26 -3.95 8.45 2.76
C GLU A 26 -5.25 7.67 2.71
N ASP A 27 -5.29 6.70 1.81
CA ASP A 27 -6.44 5.80 1.74
C ASP A 27 -5.89 4.38 1.71
N ILE A 28 -5.56 3.87 2.88
CA ILE A 28 -4.94 2.56 3.01
C ILE A 28 -6.01 1.50 2.90
N ARG A 29 -5.84 0.62 1.92
CA ARG A 29 -6.76 -0.48 1.68
C ARG A 29 -6.00 -1.79 1.67
N GLU A 30 -6.73 -2.86 1.86
CA GLU A 30 -6.17 -4.19 1.86
C GLU A 30 -6.63 -4.92 0.60
N MET A 31 -5.73 -5.71 0.02
CA MET A 31 -6.09 -6.55 -1.12
C MET A 31 -5.43 -7.91 -0.98
N THR A 32 -6.02 -8.88 -1.65
CA THR A 32 -5.46 -10.24 -1.72
C THR A 32 -5.19 -10.57 -3.17
N VAL A 33 -3.96 -10.98 -3.45
CA VAL A 33 -3.54 -11.38 -4.79
C VAL A 33 -3.42 -12.89 -4.81
N THR A 34 -4.13 -13.53 -5.73
CA THR A 34 -4.05 -14.98 -5.90
C THR A 34 -3.08 -15.30 -7.02
N MET A 35 -2.11 -16.16 -6.71
CA MET A 35 -1.06 -16.54 -7.66
C MET A 35 -1.01 -18.07 -7.71
N PRO A 36 -1.80 -18.72 -8.58
CA PRO A 36 -2.00 -20.17 -8.52
C PRO A 36 -0.73 -20.99 -8.63
N SER A 37 0.30 -20.46 -9.29
CA SER A 37 1.57 -21.18 -9.46
C SER A 37 2.66 -20.69 -8.52
N LEU A 38 2.31 -20.00 -7.47
CA LEU A 38 3.29 -19.39 -6.56
C LEU A 38 4.14 -20.46 -5.87
N THR A 39 5.46 -20.25 -5.87
CA THR A 39 6.42 -21.07 -5.15
C THR A 39 7.16 -20.24 -4.13
N GLU A 40 7.87 -20.90 -3.22
CA GLU A 40 8.66 -20.19 -2.21
C GLU A 40 9.72 -19.30 -2.86
N ALA A 41 10.31 -19.77 -3.95
CA ALA A 41 11.32 -18.99 -4.65
C ALA A 41 10.72 -17.72 -5.28
N GLN A 42 9.49 -17.79 -5.71
CA GLN A 42 8.83 -16.66 -6.35
C GLN A 42 8.43 -15.56 -5.38
N LYS A 43 8.39 -15.85 -4.09
CA LYS A 43 8.10 -14.81 -3.11
C LYS A 43 9.06 -13.64 -3.23
N ALA A 44 10.35 -13.94 -3.36
CA ALA A 44 11.34 -12.87 -3.51
C ALA A 44 11.10 -12.06 -4.78
N THR A 45 10.70 -12.72 -5.87
CA THR A 45 10.40 -12.05 -7.12
C THR A 45 9.22 -11.10 -6.94
N VAL A 46 8.17 -11.54 -6.25
CA VAL A 46 6.99 -10.72 -6.01
C VAL A 46 7.36 -9.50 -5.16
N VAL A 47 8.12 -9.70 -4.10
CA VAL A 47 8.54 -8.60 -3.25
C VAL A 47 9.35 -7.58 -4.04
N ALA A 48 10.27 -8.07 -4.89
CA ALA A 48 11.07 -7.18 -5.71
C ALA A 48 10.22 -6.41 -6.72
N ALA A 49 9.20 -7.06 -7.28
CA ALA A 49 8.30 -6.40 -8.22
C ALA A 49 7.55 -5.24 -7.58
N LEU A 50 7.19 -5.38 -6.32
CA LEU A 50 6.42 -4.36 -5.61
C LEU A 50 7.30 -3.33 -4.92
N ALA A 51 8.61 -3.58 -4.82
CA ALA A 51 9.50 -2.72 -4.07
C ALA A 51 9.58 -1.30 -4.65
N LYS A 52 9.36 -1.15 -5.94
CA LYS A 52 9.45 0.14 -6.60
C LYS A 52 8.24 1.04 -6.34
N TYR A 53 7.18 0.51 -5.78
CA TYR A 53 5.96 1.29 -5.56
C TYR A 53 5.92 1.77 -4.11
N SER A 54 5.99 3.07 -3.92
CA SER A 54 5.98 3.65 -2.59
C SER A 54 4.61 3.52 -1.92
N GLY A 55 3.56 3.35 -2.71
CA GLY A 55 2.21 3.20 -2.16
C GLY A 55 1.94 1.82 -1.56
N VAL A 56 2.81 0.86 -1.78
CA VAL A 56 2.63 -0.48 -1.24
C VAL A 56 3.31 -0.57 0.13
N ARG A 57 2.58 -1.04 1.12
CA ARG A 57 3.10 -1.19 2.49
C ARG A 57 3.87 -2.50 2.60
N LYS A 58 5.18 -2.42 2.53
CA LYS A 58 6.04 -3.60 2.44
C LYS A 58 6.08 -4.42 3.71
N ASP A 59 5.71 -3.84 4.83
CA ASP A 59 5.67 -4.54 6.11
C ASP A 59 4.31 -5.20 6.38
N SER A 60 3.39 -5.11 5.43
CA SER A 60 2.04 -5.63 5.60
C SER A 60 1.82 -6.99 4.93
N TYR A 61 2.83 -7.57 4.30
CA TYR A 61 2.68 -8.79 3.51
C TYR A 61 2.32 -9.97 4.39
N VAL A 62 1.25 -10.66 4.03
CA VAL A 62 0.84 -11.90 4.68
C VAL A 62 0.70 -12.97 3.60
N TRP A 63 1.57 -13.98 3.66
CA TRP A 63 1.59 -15.05 2.66
C TRP A 63 0.78 -16.24 3.15
N ASP A 64 -0.03 -16.79 2.27
CA ASP A 64 -0.72 -18.04 2.51
C ASP A 64 -0.35 -19.00 1.38
N MET A 65 0.61 -19.87 1.64
CA MET A 65 1.11 -20.75 0.60
C MET A 65 0.15 -21.88 0.26
N GLN A 66 -0.76 -22.21 1.15
CA GLN A 66 -1.79 -23.21 0.84
C GLN A 66 -2.80 -22.66 -0.14
N ALA A 67 -3.23 -21.44 0.09
CA ALA A 67 -4.18 -20.76 -0.80
C ALA A 67 -3.48 -20.10 -1.98
N LYS A 68 -2.15 -20.01 -1.97
CA LYS A 68 -1.36 -19.34 -2.99
C LYS A 68 -1.73 -17.87 -3.09
N THR A 69 -1.82 -17.19 -1.96
CA THR A 69 -2.22 -15.79 -1.92
C THR A 69 -1.23 -14.93 -1.16
N LEU A 70 -1.22 -13.66 -1.51
CA LEU A 70 -0.54 -12.61 -0.76
C LEU A 70 -1.55 -11.55 -0.41
N THR A 71 -1.71 -11.28 0.87
CA THR A 71 -2.52 -10.18 1.35
C THR A 71 -1.59 -9.04 1.73
N LEU A 72 -1.91 -7.84 1.25
CA LEU A 72 -1.08 -6.68 1.51
C LEU A 72 -1.94 -5.43 1.64
N LYS A 73 -1.34 -4.38 2.18
CA LYS A 73 -1.98 -3.07 2.28
C LYS A 73 -1.30 -2.10 1.33
N TYR A 74 -2.08 -1.21 0.79
CA TYR A 74 -1.57 -0.22 -0.16
C TYR A 74 -2.37 1.07 -0.02
N ASP A 75 -1.75 2.16 -0.45
CA ASP A 75 -2.39 3.47 -0.47
C ASP A 75 -3.07 3.67 -1.82
N SER A 76 -4.40 3.61 -1.84
CA SER A 76 -5.15 3.71 -3.08
C SER A 76 -5.03 5.08 -3.75
N MET A 77 -4.55 6.06 -3.03
CA MET A 77 -4.27 7.38 -3.60
C MET A 77 -3.01 7.38 -4.45
N GLN A 78 -2.15 6.40 -4.29
CA GLN A 78 -0.88 6.33 -5.01
C GLN A 78 -0.83 5.22 -6.04
N ILE A 79 -1.54 4.12 -5.81
CA ILE A 79 -1.47 2.97 -6.72
C ILE A 79 -2.80 2.23 -6.72
N ALA A 80 -3.17 1.72 -7.88
CA ALA A 80 -4.39 0.94 -8.03
C ALA A 80 -4.10 -0.56 -7.91
N GLN A 81 -5.12 -1.33 -7.52
CA GLN A 81 -4.98 -2.78 -7.40
C GLN A 81 -4.51 -3.43 -8.70
N ALA A 82 -5.03 -2.96 -9.83
CA ALA A 82 -4.65 -3.51 -11.13
C ALA A 82 -3.16 -3.35 -11.38
N ASN A 83 -2.59 -2.21 -10.99
CA ASN A 83 -1.17 -1.97 -11.19
C ASN A 83 -0.32 -2.93 -10.36
N ILE A 84 -0.79 -3.25 -9.17
CA ILE A 84 -0.08 -4.21 -8.31
C ILE A 84 -0.10 -5.59 -8.97
N ARG A 85 -1.24 -6.01 -9.46
CA ARG A 85 -1.36 -7.31 -10.13
C ARG A 85 -0.50 -7.38 -11.38
N TYR A 86 -0.53 -6.33 -12.20
CA TYR A 86 0.28 -6.30 -13.42
C TYR A 86 1.76 -6.30 -13.11
N ALA A 87 2.19 -5.63 -12.05
CA ALA A 87 3.60 -5.61 -11.69
C ALA A 87 4.12 -7.00 -11.37
N ILE A 88 3.30 -7.80 -10.69
CA ILE A 88 3.66 -9.17 -10.37
C ILE A 88 3.64 -10.03 -11.63
N ASP A 89 2.61 -9.87 -12.45
CA ASP A 89 2.45 -10.67 -13.67
C ASP A 89 3.60 -10.44 -14.63
N GLU A 90 4.08 -9.21 -14.73
CA GLU A 90 5.20 -8.88 -15.62
C GLU A 90 6.48 -9.63 -15.25
N LYS A 91 6.61 -10.04 -14.02
CA LYS A 91 7.81 -10.75 -13.56
C LYS A 91 7.69 -12.25 -13.75
N GLY A 92 6.65 -12.71 -14.42
CA GLY A 92 6.48 -14.11 -14.73
C GLY A 92 5.72 -14.92 -13.68
N VAL A 93 5.18 -14.27 -12.67
CA VAL A 93 4.37 -14.95 -11.67
C VAL A 93 2.90 -14.76 -12.06
N LYS A 94 2.22 -15.85 -12.35
CA LYS A 94 0.84 -15.78 -12.79
C LYS A 94 -0.07 -15.25 -11.68
N VAL A 95 -0.93 -14.31 -12.06
CA VAL A 95 -1.87 -13.68 -11.14
C VAL A 95 -3.28 -13.89 -11.65
N ALA A 96 -4.19 -14.27 -10.75
CA ALA A 96 -5.60 -14.35 -11.08
C ALA A 96 -6.19 -12.95 -11.04
N PHE A 97 -6.73 -12.50 -12.16
CA PHE A 97 -7.36 -11.18 -12.24
C PHE A 97 -8.85 -11.30 -12.03
N PRO A 98 -9.49 -10.28 -11.42
CA PRO A 98 -10.95 -10.29 -11.27
C PRO A 98 -11.62 -10.28 -12.63
N GLU A 99 -12.82 -10.82 -12.67
CA GLU A 99 -13.59 -10.85 -13.89
C GLU A 99 -14.01 -9.46 -14.33
N LYS A 100 -14.09 -9.27 -15.65
CA LYS A 100 -14.40 -7.96 -16.18
C LYS A 100 -15.81 -7.48 -15.84
N THR A 101 -16.73 -8.40 -15.69
CA THR A 101 -18.08 -8.04 -15.30
C THR A 101 -18.11 -7.39 -13.94
N ASP A 102 -17.24 -7.84 -13.06
CA ASP A 102 -17.13 -7.25 -11.73
C ASP A 102 -16.66 -5.81 -11.83
N ASP A 103 -15.75 -5.54 -12.74
CA ASP A 103 -15.24 -4.18 -12.92
C ASP A 103 -16.34 -3.24 -13.34
N ARG A 104 -17.18 -3.68 -14.25
CA ARG A 104 -18.28 -2.84 -14.70
C ARG A 104 -19.32 -2.65 -13.62
N ALA A 105 -19.57 -3.69 -12.86
CA ALA A 105 -20.52 -3.58 -11.77
C ALA A 105 -20.05 -2.61 -10.70
N GLY A 106 -18.76 -2.43 -10.59
CA GLY A 106 -18.19 -1.52 -9.63
C GLY A 106 -18.32 -0.06 -9.99
N HIS A 107 -18.81 0.24 -11.13
CA HIS A 107 -18.97 1.65 -11.55
C HIS A 107 -20.23 2.26 -11.03
#